data_b8a8383479ef81f92abb503fe2e7451f
#
_entry.id   b8a8383479ef81f92abb503fe2e7451f
#
_cell.length_a   1.000
_cell.length_b   1.000
_cell.length_c   1.000
_cell.angle_alpha   90.00
_cell.angle_beta   90.00
_cell.angle_gamma   90.00
#
_symmetry.space_group_name_H-M   'P 1'
#
loop_
_entity.id
_entity.type
_entity.pdbx_description
1 polymer ?
#
loop_
_entity_poly.entity_id
_entity_poly.type
_entity_poly.pdbx_seq_one_letter_code
_entity_poly.pdbx_strand_id
1 'polypeptide(L)'
;LVSGGGKHTHHPSINAKEVYLEAGKDYAITIKYSNLYGNAEARMLWSTPEKNKLERAVNLAEDSDVTVLVLGLNERLEGEEMRIDVEGFSKGDRTALDLPLEQRELMRALVATGKPIVLVLLNGSALAINYAQEHVPSILSAGYPGQEGGNAIADVLFGDYNPAGRLPVTYYKSVDDLPDFEDYSMKGRTYRYFEGEALYPFGYGLSYTQFSYDAIKTSGRLAADNILNVQVTVTNSGDHDGDEVVQLYLKDEVASTTRPQVQLVGFKRIHLQKGETQTVEFRLDARQFSMINDQEQLVVEPGWFTLYAGGGQPNKKQTESSVSARYKVTGKPMPIAF
;
A
#
# COMPACT_ATOMS: atom_id res chain seq x y z
N LEU A 1 30.47 -31.21 -0.91
CA LEU A 1 30.14 -30.63 -2.20
C LEU A 1 28.63 -30.40 -2.28
N VAL A 2 28.21 -29.16 -2.42
CA VAL A 2 26.82 -28.83 -2.72
C VAL A 2 26.79 -28.53 -4.22
N SER A 3 26.02 -29.27 -4.99
CA SER A 3 25.81 -29.01 -6.40
C SER A 3 24.32 -28.85 -6.67
N GLY A 4 23.93 -27.75 -7.22
CA GLY A 4 22.59 -27.48 -7.68
C GLY A 4 22.65 -27.04 -9.15
N GLY A 5 21.86 -27.65 -9.97
CA GLY A 5 21.70 -27.27 -11.39
C GLY A 5 20.36 -27.73 -11.87
N GLY A 6 19.44 -26.81 -12.11
CA GLY A 6 18.19 -27.07 -12.79
C GLY A 6 18.30 -26.66 -14.25
N LYS A 7 17.90 -27.51 -15.17
CA LYS A 7 17.67 -27.11 -16.55
C LYS A 7 16.37 -26.27 -16.57
N HIS A 8 16.50 -25.00 -16.98
CA HIS A 8 15.36 -24.12 -17.27
C HIS A 8 14.35 -23.90 -16.13
N THR A 9 14.82 -23.46 -14.96
CA THR A 9 13.91 -22.87 -13.96
C THR A 9 14.07 -21.35 -13.99
N HIS A 10 12.98 -20.63 -14.11
CA HIS A 10 12.96 -19.16 -14.00
C HIS A 10 13.22 -18.67 -12.57
N HIS A 11 13.41 -19.60 -11.62
CA HIS A 11 13.62 -19.31 -10.21
C HIS A 11 14.94 -19.92 -9.70
N PRO A 12 15.67 -19.22 -8.82
CA PRO A 12 16.90 -19.74 -8.25
C PRO A 12 16.61 -20.99 -7.39
N SER A 13 17.39 -22.04 -7.59
CA SER A 13 17.35 -23.24 -6.75
C SER A 13 18.17 -23.01 -5.47
N ILE A 14 17.58 -23.29 -4.30
CA ILE A 14 18.28 -23.27 -3.02
C ILE A 14 18.78 -24.68 -2.73
N ASN A 15 20.09 -24.82 -2.53
CA ASN A 15 20.71 -26.06 -2.09
C ASN A 15 21.42 -25.80 -0.76
N ALA A 16 21.03 -26.51 0.28
CA ALA A 16 21.59 -26.38 1.61
C ALA A 16 22.27 -27.68 2.05
N LYS A 17 23.39 -27.54 2.80
CA LYS A 17 24.07 -28.66 3.43
C LYS A 17 24.66 -28.21 4.76
N GLU A 18 24.47 -29.02 5.79
CA GLU A 18 25.16 -28.82 7.07
C GLU A 18 26.64 -29.20 6.93
N VAL A 19 27.51 -28.34 7.41
CA VAL A 19 28.97 -28.54 7.43
C VAL A 19 29.48 -28.21 8.82
N TYR A 20 30.16 -29.16 9.45
CA TYR A 20 30.83 -28.90 10.72
C TYR A 20 32.11 -28.13 10.49
N LEU A 21 32.28 -27.02 11.22
CA LEU A 21 33.45 -26.18 11.19
C LEU A 21 33.99 -26.02 12.61
N GLU A 22 35.32 -26.20 12.77
CA GLU A 22 36.00 -26.01 14.06
C GLU A 22 36.29 -24.51 14.28
N ALA A 23 36.04 -24.03 15.49
CA ALA A 23 36.34 -22.64 15.85
C ALA A 23 37.85 -22.35 15.70
N GLY A 24 38.18 -21.20 15.12
CA GLY A 24 39.56 -20.77 14.91
C GLY A 24 40.31 -21.44 13.76
N LYS A 25 39.64 -22.25 12.94
CA LYS A 25 40.23 -22.91 11.78
C LYS A 25 39.76 -22.24 10.46
N ASP A 26 40.71 -21.96 9.58
CA ASP A 26 40.43 -21.42 8.27
C ASP A 26 39.98 -22.52 7.30
N TYR A 27 38.93 -22.24 6.55
CA TYR A 27 38.36 -23.13 5.53
C TYR A 27 38.31 -22.45 4.18
N ALA A 28 38.96 -23.06 3.17
CA ALA A 28 38.85 -22.60 1.79
C ALA A 28 37.50 -22.92 1.19
N ILE A 29 36.81 -21.92 0.68
CA ILE A 29 35.53 -22.07 -0.01
C ILE A 29 35.74 -21.74 -1.48
N THR A 30 35.31 -22.64 -2.38
CA THR A 30 35.28 -22.39 -3.82
C THR A 30 33.84 -22.40 -4.31
N ILE A 31 33.39 -21.27 -4.84
CA ILE A 31 32.08 -21.14 -5.48
C ILE A 31 32.28 -21.13 -7.00
N LYS A 32 31.71 -22.10 -7.70
CA LYS A 32 31.67 -22.12 -9.16
C LYS A 32 30.26 -21.80 -9.61
N TYR A 33 30.10 -20.72 -10.34
CA TYR A 33 28.84 -20.27 -10.89
C TYR A 33 28.94 -20.21 -12.42
N SER A 34 27.92 -20.73 -13.09
CA SER A 34 27.78 -20.58 -14.52
C SER A 34 26.35 -20.21 -14.84
N ASN A 35 26.18 -19.15 -15.62
CA ASN A 35 24.88 -18.75 -16.15
C ASN A 35 24.90 -18.90 -17.66
N LEU A 36 23.95 -19.68 -18.20
CA LEU A 36 23.82 -19.89 -19.64
C LEU A 36 22.72 -19.02 -20.24
N TYR A 37 21.66 -18.70 -19.47
CA TYR A 37 20.52 -17.91 -19.92
C TYR A 37 19.81 -17.26 -18.72
N GLY A 38 19.22 -16.07 -18.94
CA GLY A 38 18.39 -15.36 -17.95
C GLY A 38 19.17 -14.50 -16.98
N ASN A 39 18.52 -14.10 -15.89
CA ASN A 39 19.12 -13.27 -14.85
C ASN A 39 20.18 -14.05 -14.07
N ALA A 40 21.35 -13.44 -13.90
CA ALA A 40 22.49 -14.03 -13.18
C ALA A 40 22.38 -13.72 -11.68
N GLU A 41 22.10 -14.74 -10.88
CA GLU A 41 22.12 -14.61 -9.43
C GLU A 41 22.85 -15.79 -8.78
N ALA A 42 23.80 -15.52 -7.88
CA ALA A 42 24.42 -16.51 -7.01
C ALA A 42 24.56 -15.91 -5.62
N ARG A 43 23.89 -16.49 -4.62
CA ARG A 43 24.00 -16.08 -3.22
C ARG A 43 24.54 -17.24 -2.39
N MET A 44 25.59 -16.97 -1.62
CA MET A 44 26.01 -17.84 -0.55
C MET A 44 25.36 -17.40 0.74
N LEU A 45 24.51 -18.25 1.29
CA LEU A 45 23.84 -18.02 2.56
C LEU A 45 24.51 -18.87 3.63
N TRP A 46 24.64 -18.32 4.82
CA TRP A 46 25.23 -18.96 5.96
C TRP A 46 24.27 -18.85 7.15
N SER A 47 24.03 -19.94 7.85
CA SER A 47 23.31 -19.93 9.12
C SER A 47 23.91 -20.97 10.06
N THR A 48 24.00 -20.65 11.34
CA THR A 48 24.24 -21.67 12.37
C THR A 48 22.94 -22.44 12.59
N PRO A 49 22.99 -23.76 12.88
CA PRO A 49 21.82 -24.53 13.28
C PRO A 49 21.42 -24.16 14.72
N GLU A 50 20.84 -22.98 14.88
CA GLU A 50 20.34 -22.55 16.20
C GLU A 50 18.99 -23.18 16.47
N LYS A 51 18.89 -23.94 17.55
CA LYS A 51 17.65 -24.61 17.95
C LYS A 51 16.58 -23.66 18.51
N ASN A 52 16.95 -22.45 18.95
CA ASN A 52 16.08 -21.51 19.67
C ASN A 52 16.14 -20.08 19.07
N LYS A 53 15.91 -19.94 17.76
CA LYS A 53 15.96 -18.62 17.10
C LYS A 53 14.93 -17.63 17.67
N LEU A 54 13.74 -18.11 18.00
CA LEU A 54 12.68 -17.30 18.58
C LEU A 54 13.08 -16.78 19.97
N GLU A 55 13.56 -17.65 20.85
CA GLU A 55 14.05 -17.27 22.18
C GLU A 55 15.18 -16.25 22.13
N ARG A 56 16.12 -16.44 21.21
CA ARG A 56 17.18 -15.45 21.00
C ARG A 56 16.65 -14.09 20.54
N ALA A 57 15.66 -14.07 19.65
CA ALA A 57 15.05 -12.83 19.20
C ALA A 57 14.33 -12.12 20.36
N VAL A 58 13.63 -12.88 21.20
CA VAL A 58 12.97 -12.36 22.42
C VAL A 58 14.00 -11.75 23.37
N ASN A 59 15.07 -12.49 23.71
CA ASN A 59 16.13 -12.01 24.61
C ASN A 59 16.77 -10.72 24.08
N LEU A 60 17.06 -10.64 22.77
CA LEU A 60 17.61 -9.43 22.16
C LEU A 60 16.64 -8.25 22.25
N ALA A 61 15.34 -8.49 22.11
CA ALA A 61 14.34 -7.44 22.25
C ALA A 61 14.20 -6.99 23.71
N GLU A 62 14.26 -7.89 24.68
CA GLU A 62 14.23 -7.57 26.11
C GLU A 62 15.42 -6.70 26.53
N ASP A 63 16.61 -6.94 25.96
CA ASP A 63 17.83 -6.18 26.20
C ASP A 63 17.90 -4.86 25.43
N SER A 64 16.93 -4.57 24.53
CA SER A 64 16.91 -3.39 23.69
C SER A 64 15.90 -2.35 24.19
N ASP A 65 16.13 -1.06 23.89
CA ASP A 65 15.17 0.02 24.17
C ASP A 65 14.01 0.03 23.16
N VAL A 66 14.29 -0.35 21.90
CA VAL A 66 13.32 -0.44 20.82
C VAL A 66 13.71 -1.53 19.83
N THR A 67 12.73 -2.23 19.28
CA THR A 67 12.95 -3.24 18.25
C THR A 67 12.43 -2.75 16.91
N VAL A 68 13.29 -2.68 15.88
CA VAL A 68 12.85 -2.52 14.49
C VAL A 68 12.64 -3.90 13.90
N LEU A 69 11.37 -4.26 13.68
CA LEU A 69 10.95 -5.58 13.20
C LEU A 69 10.62 -5.48 11.71
N VAL A 70 11.44 -6.09 10.85
CA VAL A 70 11.23 -6.11 9.39
C VAL A 70 10.60 -7.42 8.99
N LEU A 71 9.36 -7.37 8.51
CA LEU A 71 8.59 -8.53 8.07
C LEU A 71 8.01 -8.27 6.68
N GLY A 72 7.41 -9.29 6.09
CA GLY A 72 6.70 -9.12 4.82
C GLY A 72 6.82 -10.30 3.89
N LEU A 73 6.65 -10.02 2.63
CA LEU A 73 6.68 -10.97 1.53
C LEU A 73 7.90 -10.71 0.64
N ASN A 74 8.09 -11.53 -0.35
CA ASN A 74 9.14 -11.36 -1.36
C ASN A 74 8.78 -12.16 -2.63
N GLU A 75 9.56 -11.98 -3.67
CA GLU A 75 9.40 -12.64 -4.96
C GLU A 75 9.46 -14.17 -4.93
N ARG A 76 9.92 -14.76 -3.82
CA ARG A 76 9.96 -16.22 -3.64
C ARG A 76 8.69 -16.77 -3.01
N LEU A 77 7.82 -15.91 -2.52
CA LEU A 77 6.50 -16.24 -1.99
C LEU A 77 5.40 -15.84 -2.97
N GLU A 78 5.50 -14.64 -3.55
CA GLU A 78 4.50 -14.05 -4.44
C GLU A 78 4.94 -14.14 -5.92
N GLY A 79 5.39 -15.28 -6.40
CA GLY A 79 5.73 -15.48 -7.80
C GLY A 79 4.70 -16.34 -8.52
N GLU A 80 4.36 -15.98 -9.74
CA GLU A 80 3.39 -16.68 -10.59
C GLU A 80 3.85 -18.13 -10.87
N GLU A 81 2.92 -19.09 -10.79
CA GLU A 81 3.13 -20.53 -11.08
C GLU A 81 4.31 -21.17 -10.31
N MET A 82 4.59 -20.67 -9.13
CA MET A 82 5.68 -21.20 -8.29
C MET A 82 5.30 -22.49 -7.57
N ARG A 83 6.29 -23.35 -7.36
CA ARG A 83 6.16 -24.51 -6.47
C ARG A 83 6.58 -24.11 -5.06
N ILE A 84 5.62 -23.66 -4.28
CA ILE A 84 5.82 -23.32 -2.87
C ILE A 84 4.85 -24.13 -2.01
N ASP A 85 5.32 -24.53 -0.82
CA ASP A 85 4.52 -25.20 0.22
C ASP A 85 4.58 -24.31 1.47
N VAL A 86 3.83 -23.22 1.43
CA VAL A 86 3.72 -22.23 2.50
C VAL A 86 2.24 -21.93 2.71
N GLU A 87 1.78 -21.98 3.96
CA GLU A 87 0.41 -21.63 4.32
C GLU A 87 0.07 -20.22 3.82
N GLY A 88 -1.10 -20.06 3.21
CA GLY A 88 -1.57 -18.80 2.64
C GLY A 88 -1.14 -18.56 1.19
N PHE A 89 -0.51 -19.57 0.55
CA PHE A 89 -0.12 -19.51 -0.86
C PHE A 89 -0.49 -20.78 -1.62
N SER A 90 -0.82 -20.63 -2.89
CA SER A 90 -1.02 -21.73 -3.84
C SER A 90 -0.38 -21.34 -5.16
N LYS A 91 0.64 -22.08 -5.59
CA LYS A 91 1.42 -21.79 -6.81
C LYS A 91 1.99 -20.37 -6.87
N GLY A 92 2.25 -19.77 -5.72
CA GLY A 92 2.70 -18.38 -5.63
C GLY A 92 1.57 -17.36 -5.49
N ASP A 93 0.33 -17.71 -5.83
CA ASP A 93 -0.83 -16.86 -5.60
C ASP A 93 -1.25 -16.87 -4.13
N ARG A 94 -1.75 -15.77 -3.65
CA ARG A 94 -2.21 -15.62 -2.26
C ARG A 94 -3.58 -16.25 -2.06
N THR A 95 -3.69 -17.13 -1.07
CA THR A 95 -4.97 -17.72 -0.59
C THR A 95 -5.40 -17.15 0.76
N ALA A 96 -4.51 -16.38 1.42
CA ALA A 96 -4.79 -15.60 2.62
C ALA A 96 -4.08 -14.26 2.55
N LEU A 97 -4.55 -13.25 3.29
CA LEU A 97 -3.95 -11.92 3.33
C LEU A 97 -2.98 -11.75 4.50
N ASP A 98 -2.81 -12.74 5.34
CA ASP A 98 -1.93 -12.71 6.50
C ASP A 98 -0.45 -12.75 6.12
N LEU A 99 0.40 -12.34 7.06
CA LEU A 99 1.83 -12.66 7.03
C LEU A 99 2.04 -14.17 7.22
N PRO A 100 3.15 -14.76 6.73
CA PRO A 100 3.52 -16.13 7.02
C PRO A 100 3.49 -16.45 8.51
N LEU A 101 3.16 -17.71 8.87
CA LEU A 101 2.92 -18.11 10.25
C LEU A 101 4.10 -17.79 11.17
N GLU A 102 5.33 -18.09 10.73
CA GLU A 102 6.54 -17.86 11.53
C GLU A 102 6.77 -16.37 11.82
N GLN A 103 6.40 -15.50 10.89
CA GLN A 103 6.49 -14.05 11.08
C GLN A 103 5.42 -13.55 12.07
N ARG A 104 4.21 -14.12 12.03
CA ARG A 104 3.14 -13.83 13.00
C ARG A 104 3.53 -14.27 14.41
N GLU A 105 4.12 -15.45 14.55
CA GLU A 105 4.60 -15.99 15.83
C GLU A 105 5.73 -15.13 16.39
N LEU A 106 6.73 -14.77 15.59
CA LEU A 106 7.80 -13.86 15.98
C LEU A 106 7.25 -12.53 16.48
N MET A 107 6.36 -11.89 15.72
CA MET A 107 5.75 -10.62 16.09
C MET A 107 5.01 -10.72 17.43
N ARG A 108 4.21 -11.77 17.64
CA ARG A 108 3.49 -11.97 18.90
C ARG A 108 4.43 -12.17 20.09
N ALA A 109 5.50 -12.93 19.92
CA ALA A 109 6.50 -13.15 20.96
C ALA A 109 7.23 -11.85 21.33
N LEU A 110 7.56 -11.01 20.34
CA LEU A 110 8.20 -9.73 20.58
C LEU A 110 7.25 -8.71 21.23
N VAL A 111 6.00 -8.66 20.82
CA VAL A 111 4.97 -7.82 21.47
C VAL A 111 4.80 -8.21 22.95
N ALA A 112 4.86 -9.50 23.27
CA ALA A 112 4.72 -10.01 24.63
C ALA A 112 5.87 -9.56 25.58
N THR A 113 7.01 -9.10 25.04
CA THR A 113 8.10 -8.51 25.87
C THR A 113 7.72 -7.15 26.47
N GLY A 114 6.67 -6.49 25.94
CA GLY A 114 6.27 -5.15 26.34
C GLY A 114 7.20 -4.03 25.89
N LYS A 115 8.25 -4.34 25.12
CA LYS A 115 9.18 -3.35 24.55
C LYS A 115 8.57 -2.67 23.30
N PRO A 116 8.90 -1.41 23.05
CA PRO A 116 8.45 -0.71 21.85
C PRO A 116 8.92 -1.42 20.57
N ILE A 117 8.00 -1.56 19.61
CA ILE A 117 8.27 -2.14 18.29
C ILE A 117 7.93 -1.12 17.21
N VAL A 118 8.82 -0.98 16.25
CA VAL A 118 8.55 -0.35 14.95
C VAL A 118 8.51 -1.44 13.90
N LEU A 119 7.34 -1.69 13.32
CA LEU A 119 7.16 -2.69 12.28
C LEU A 119 7.42 -2.06 10.90
N VAL A 120 8.34 -2.64 10.15
CA VAL A 120 8.58 -2.31 8.74
C VAL A 120 8.09 -3.47 7.88
N LEU A 121 7.16 -3.18 6.98
CA LEU A 121 6.58 -4.17 6.08
C LEU A 121 7.13 -4.04 4.67
N LEU A 122 7.64 -5.15 4.14
CA LEU A 122 8.06 -5.30 2.74
C LEU A 122 7.00 -6.15 2.02
N ASN A 123 6.20 -5.54 1.16
CA ASN A 123 5.08 -6.24 0.52
C ASN A 123 4.68 -5.59 -0.81
N GLY A 124 4.36 -6.40 -1.80
CA GLY A 124 3.83 -5.94 -3.09
C GLY A 124 2.29 -5.92 -3.11
N SER A 125 1.64 -6.76 -2.30
CA SER A 125 0.19 -6.86 -2.16
C SER A 125 -0.28 -6.46 -0.77
N ALA A 126 -1.57 -6.17 -0.60
CA ALA A 126 -2.16 -5.81 0.70
C ALA A 126 -2.01 -6.94 1.74
N LEU A 127 -1.78 -6.58 2.99
CA LEU A 127 -1.64 -7.49 4.14
C LEU A 127 -2.74 -7.26 5.17
N ALA A 128 -3.33 -8.33 5.69
CA ALA A 128 -4.24 -8.29 6.83
C ALA A 128 -3.42 -8.33 8.15
N ILE A 129 -2.97 -7.18 8.61
CA ILE A 129 -2.12 -7.03 9.79
C ILE A 129 -2.89 -6.56 11.02
N ASN A 130 -4.10 -7.10 11.24
CA ASN A 130 -4.98 -6.68 12.34
C ASN A 130 -4.28 -6.69 13.70
N TYR A 131 -3.56 -7.77 14.00
CA TYR A 131 -2.82 -7.88 15.25
C TYR A 131 -1.76 -6.77 15.41
N ALA A 132 -1.01 -6.47 14.37
CA ALA A 132 -0.03 -5.38 14.40
C ALA A 132 -0.71 -4.02 14.59
N GLN A 133 -1.85 -3.78 13.92
CA GLN A 133 -2.62 -2.54 14.07
C GLN A 133 -3.07 -2.30 15.52
N GLU A 134 -3.35 -3.35 16.27
CA GLU A 134 -3.82 -3.26 17.65
C GLU A 134 -2.69 -3.17 18.67
N HIS A 135 -1.53 -3.75 18.39
CA HIS A 135 -0.48 -3.99 19.40
C HIS A 135 0.86 -3.32 19.08
N VAL A 136 1.07 -2.84 17.85
CA VAL A 136 2.34 -2.24 17.43
C VAL A 136 2.15 -0.73 17.24
N PRO A 137 2.88 0.11 17.99
CA PRO A 137 2.66 1.56 17.99
C PRO A 137 3.06 2.27 16.70
N SER A 138 3.95 1.67 15.89
CA SER A 138 4.41 2.26 14.64
C SER A 138 4.56 1.21 13.55
N ILE A 139 3.94 1.47 12.39
CA ILE A 139 3.96 0.58 11.22
C ILE A 139 4.36 1.39 9.99
N LEU A 140 5.43 0.98 9.31
CA LEU A 140 5.91 1.55 8.06
C LEU A 140 5.73 0.52 6.94
N SER A 141 4.91 0.83 5.93
CA SER A 141 4.79 0.02 4.70
C SER A 141 5.77 0.55 3.66
N ALA A 142 6.81 -0.22 3.37
CA ALA A 142 7.90 0.17 2.48
C ALA A 142 7.77 -0.39 1.05
N GLY A 143 6.74 -1.19 0.78
CA GLY A 143 6.58 -1.82 -0.53
C GLY A 143 7.70 -2.82 -0.82
N TYR A 144 8.04 -3.02 -2.11
CA TYR A 144 9.28 -3.68 -2.54
C TYR A 144 10.28 -2.60 -2.95
N PRO A 145 11.12 -2.13 -2.02
CA PRO A 145 12.02 -1.02 -2.30
C PRO A 145 13.20 -1.47 -3.17
N GLY A 146 13.75 -0.52 -3.93
CA GLY A 146 14.94 -0.76 -4.73
C GLY A 146 16.25 -0.67 -3.91
N GLN A 147 17.34 -0.34 -4.59
CA GLN A 147 18.69 -0.30 -4.03
C GLN A 147 18.80 0.60 -2.79
N GLU A 148 18.15 1.77 -2.81
CA GLU A 148 18.19 2.76 -1.72
C GLU A 148 17.12 2.52 -0.64
N GLY A 149 16.42 1.38 -0.67
CA GLY A 149 15.32 1.07 0.25
C GLY A 149 15.71 1.14 1.72
N GLY A 150 16.91 0.64 2.07
CA GLY A 150 17.42 0.71 3.43
C GLY A 150 17.64 2.15 3.91
N ASN A 151 18.22 3.00 3.06
CA ASN A 151 18.45 4.42 3.34
C ASN A 151 17.09 5.14 3.51
N ALA A 152 16.16 4.96 2.58
CA ALA A 152 14.84 5.59 2.65
C ALA A 152 14.04 5.18 3.92
N ILE A 153 14.12 3.91 4.32
CA ILE A 153 13.50 3.44 5.57
C ILE A 153 14.18 4.11 6.78
N ALA A 154 15.51 4.17 6.81
CA ALA A 154 16.27 4.81 7.89
C ALA A 154 15.92 6.30 7.99
N ASP A 155 15.91 7.04 6.88
CA ASP A 155 15.57 8.46 6.83
C ASP A 155 14.19 8.74 7.45
N VAL A 156 13.20 7.87 7.19
CA VAL A 156 11.89 7.96 7.83
C VAL A 156 11.97 7.63 9.32
N LEU A 157 12.63 6.53 9.70
CA LEU A 157 12.69 6.09 11.10
C LEU A 157 13.40 7.09 12.00
N PHE A 158 14.43 7.77 11.50
CA PHE A 158 15.22 8.75 12.26
C PHE A 158 14.74 10.20 12.08
N GLY A 159 13.74 10.43 11.22
CA GLY A 159 13.11 11.73 11.04
C GLY A 159 13.82 12.66 10.05
N ASP A 160 14.81 12.15 9.31
CA ASP A 160 15.49 12.90 8.26
C ASP A 160 14.57 13.16 7.06
N TYR A 161 13.52 12.36 6.92
CA TYR A 161 12.47 12.51 5.93
C TYR A 161 11.07 12.35 6.55
N ASN A 162 10.20 13.34 6.36
CA ASN A 162 8.80 13.26 6.77
C ASN A 162 8.00 12.44 5.75
N PRO A 163 7.42 11.27 6.12
CA PRO A 163 6.74 10.41 5.17
C PRO A 163 5.50 11.08 4.57
N ALA A 164 5.32 10.89 3.26
CA ALA A 164 4.18 11.39 2.49
C ALA A 164 3.52 10.32 1.62
N GLY A 165 3.91 9.05 1.78
CA GLY A 165 3.35 7.92 1.05
C GLY A 165 1.87 7.73 1.34
N ARG A 166 1.11 7.31 0.33
CA ARG A 166 -0.31 6.95 0.44
C ARG A 166 -0.52 5.56 -0.15
N LEU A 167 -1.30 4.73 0.53
CA LEU A 167 -1.57 3.36 0.08
C LEU A 167 -2.30 3.37 -1.26
N PRO A 168 -1.79 2.67 -2.28
CA PRO A 168 -2.37 2.64 -3.62
C PRO A 168 -3.51 1.64 -3.77
N VAL A 169 -3.82 0.88 -2.73
CA VAL A 169 -4.86 -0.15 -2.70
C VAL A 169 -5.59 -0.15 -1.35
N THR A 170 -6.77 -0.75 -1.30
CA THR A 170 -7.49 -1.02 -0.05
C THR A 170 -6.85 -2.21 0.67
N TYR A 171 -6.55 -2.07 1.94
CA TYR A 171 -6.13 -3.16 2.81
C TYR A 171 -7.36 -3.72 3.54
N TYR A 172 -7.70 -4.96 3.27
CA TYR A 172 -8.83 -5.65 3.88
C TYR A 172 -8.42 -6.28 5.22
N LYS A 173 -9.39 -6.52 6.09
CA LYS A 173 -9.16 -7.20 7.38
C LYS A 173 -9.01 -8.71 7.22
N SER A 174 -9.64 -9.29 6.20
CA SER A 174 -9.63 -10.72 5.90
C SER A 174 -9.82 -10.95 4.41
N VAL A 175 -9.44 -12.13 3.93
CA VAL A 175 -9.81 -12.62 2.59
C VAL A 175 -11.32 -12.78 2.46
N ASP A 176 -12.03 -13.00 3.55
CA ASP A 176 -13.50 -13.11 3.58
C ASP A 176 -14.24 -11.81 3.26
N ASP A 177 -13.53 -10.68 3.31
CA ASP A 177 -14.04 -9.39 2.85
C ASP A 177 -14.15 -9.28 1.32
N LEU A 178 -13.53 -10.21 0.60
CA LEU A 178 -13.51 -10.22 -0.86
C LEU A 178 -14.66 -11.07 -1.41
N PRO A 179 -15.26 -10.68 -2.53
CA PRO A 179 -16.18 -11.53 -3.28
C PRO A 179 -15.49 -12.79 -3.77
N ASP A 180 -16.28 -13.79 -4.16
CA ASP A 180 -15.79 -15.02 -4.77
C ASP A 180 -14.79 -14.70 -5.91
N PHE A 181 -13.75 -15.51 -6.03
CA PHE A 181 -12.70 -15.33 -7.05
C PHE A 181 -13.26 -15.37 -8.46
N GLU A 182 -14.28 -16.20 -8.72
CA GLU A 182 -14.94 -16.33 -10.03
C GLU A 182 -15.96 -15.22 -10.31
N ASP A 183 -16.30 -14.37 -9.34
CA ASP A 183 -17.16 -13.20 -9.56
C ASP A 183 -16.38 -12.05 -10.20
N TYR A 184 -16.58 -11.88 -11.50
CA TYR A 184 -15.95 -10.81 -12.29
C TYR A 184 -16.66 -9.45 -12.18
N SER A 185 -17.74 -9.36 -11.41
CA SER A 185 -18.35 -8.07 -11.13
C SER A 185 -17.42 -7.23 -10.24
N MET A 186 -17.55 -5.91 -10.31
CA MET A 186 -16.81 -5.02 -9.42
C MET A 186 -17.46 -4.86 -8.03
N LYS A 187 -18.64 -5.42 -7.83
CA LYS A 187 -19.38 -5.30 -6.57
C LYS A 187 -18.55 -5.82 -5.40
N GLY A 188 -18.45 -5.03 -4.34
CA GLY A 188 -17.68 -5.38 -3.15
C GLY A 188 -16.15 -5.32 -3.32
N ARG A 189 -15.63 -4.89 -4.49
CA ARG A 189 -14.20 -4.84 -4.78
C ARG A 189 -13.66 -3.42 -4.73
N THR A 190 -12.44 -3.27 -4.25
CA THR A 190 -11.67 -2.02 -4.21
C THR A 190 -12.36 -0.89 -3.44
N TYR A 191 -11.67 0.22 -3.25
CA TYR A 191 -12.23 1.42 -2.61
C TYR A 191 -13.50 1.95 -3.28
N ARG A 192 -13.71 1.57 -4.55
CA ARG A 192 -14.85 2.03 -5.34
C ARG A 192 -16.16 1.40 -4.92
N TYR A 193 -16.15 0.10 -4.55
CA TYR A 193 -17.36 -0.68 -4.34
C TYR A 193 -17.38 -1.46 -3.03
N PHE A 194 -16.29 -1.48 -2.27
CA PHE A 194 -16.23 -2.13 -0.97
C PHE A 194 -16.93 -1.29 0.10
N GLU A 195 -18.05 -1.79 0.58
CA GLU A 195 -18.88 -1.13 1.58
C GLU A 195 -18.44 -1.41 3.02
N GLY A 196 -17.62 -2.46 3.22
CA GLY A 196 -17.11 -2.86 4.52
C GLY A 196 -16.11 -1.88 5.13
N GLU A 197 -15.67 -2.18 6.34
CA GLU A 197 -14.62 -1.44 7.03
C GLU A 197 -13.25 -1.99 6.63
N ALA A 198 -12.51 -1.24 5.83
CA ALA A 198 -11.13 -1.59 5.48
C ALA A 198 -10.22 -1.51 6.72
N LEU A 199 -9.18 -2.36 6.78
CA LEU A 199 -8.10 -2.21 7.75
C LEU A 199 -7.39 -0.85 7.54
N TYR A 200 -7.00 -0.58 6.27
CA TYR A 200 -6.58 0.74 5.82
C TYR A 200 -7.28 1.07 4.49
N PRO A 201 -7.92 2.23 4.39
CA PRO A 201 -8.57 2.62 3.14
C PRO A 201 -7.55 2.98 2.05
N PHE A 202 -7.98 2.97 0.81
CA PHE A 202 -7.22 3.53 -0.31
C PHE A 202 -6.84 4.98 -0.03
N GLY A 203 -5.62 5.36 -0.39
CA GLY A 203 -5.13 6.73 -0.19
C GLY A 203 -4.70 7.05 1.24
N TYR A 204 -4.73 6.07 2.16
CA TYR A 204 -4.30 6.22 3.54
C TYR A 204 -2.80 6.43 3.67
N GLY A 205 -2.40 7.26 4.62
CA GLY A 205 -1.02 7.45 5.06
C GLY A 205 -0.92 8.54 6.11
N LEU A 206 0.08 8.44 6.95
CA LEU A 206 0.37 9.40 8.02
C LEU A 206 1.55 10.30 7.64
N SER A 207 1.71 11.38 8.37
CA SER A 207 2.82 12.32 8.29
C SER A 207 3.28 12.68 9.70
N TYR A 208 4.49 13.19 9.86
CA TYR A 208 4.98 13.78 11.12
C TYR A 208 4.43 15.20 11.36
N THR A 209 3.69 15.74 10.39
CA THR A 209 2.98 17.01 10.50
C THR A 209 1.49 16.82 10.21
N GLN A 210 0.71 17.87 10.33
CA GLN A 210 -0.73 17.86 10.11
C GLN A 210 -1.10 18.83 8.99
N PHE A 211 -2.11 18.47 8.19
CA PHE A 211 -2.62 19.31 7.12
C PHE A 211 -4.10 19.58 7.32
N SER A 212 -4.50 20.83 7.17
CA SER A 212 -5.90 21.26 7.17
C SER A 212 -6.35 21.68 5.78
N TYR A 213 -7.62 21.50 5.50
CA TYR A 213 -8.23 21.80 4.21
C TYR A 213 -9.35 22.80 4.42
N ASP A 214 -9.36 23.85 3.59
CA ASP A 214 -10.46 24.79 3.50
C ASP A 214 -11.45 24.40 2.40
N ALA A 215 -12.54 25.16 2.29
CA ALA A 215 -13.63 24.89 1.38
C ALA A 215 -13.18 24.72 -0.09
N ILE A 216 -13.80 23.76 -0.76
CA ILE A 216 -13.65 23.58 -2.22
C ILE A 216 -14.37 24.73 -2.93
N LYS A 217 -13.66 25.38 -3.86
CA LYS A 217 -14.22 26.37 -4.78
C LYS A 217 -14.26 25.80 -6.20
N THR A 218 -15.38 25.95 -6.87
CA THR A 218 -15.52 25.54 -8.27
C THR A 218 -15.78 26.75 -9.14
N SER A 219 -15.18 26.77 -10.34
CA SER A 219 -15.43 27.79 -11.36
C SER A 219 -15.50 27.16 -12.75
N GLY A 220 -16.27 27.79 -13.64
CA GLY A 220 -16.60 27.21 -14.92
C GLY A 220 -17.86 26.36 -14.87
N ARG A 221 -18.25 25.82 -16.03
CA ARG A 221 -19.42 24.95 -16.18
C ARG A 221 -19.00 23.71 -16.93
N LEU A 222 -19.34 22.57 -16.40
CA LEU A 222 -19.11 21.28 -17.07
C LEU A 222 -19.97 21.22 -18.35
N ALA A 223 -19.31 21.02 -19.48
CA ALA A 223 -19.91 20.73 -20.78
C ALA A 223 -18.95 19.85 -21.57
N ALA A 224 -19.38 19.31 -22.73
CA ALA A 224 -18.56 18.39 -23.51
C ALA A 224 -17.13 18.92 -23.78
N ASP A 225 -17.01 20.22 -24.07
CA ASP A 225 -15.75 20.90 -24.42
C ASP A 225 -15.24 21.85 -23.35
N ASN A 226 -15.85 21.87 -22.16
CA ASN A 226 -15.49 22.81 -21.10
C ASN A 226 -14.94 22.07 -19.88
N ILE A 227 -14.09 22.78 -19.15
CA ILE A 227 -13.43 22.30 -17.94
C ILE A 227 -14.06 22.95 -16.72
N LEU A 228 -14.34 22.12 -15.71
CA LEU A 228 -14.65 22.56 -14.38
C LEU A 228 -13.31 22.72 -13.61
N ASN A 229 -12.99 23.93 -13.21
CA ASN A 229 -11.83 24.15 -12.34
C ASN A 229 -12.26 23.98 -10.88
N VAL A 230 -11.45 23.24 -10.13
CA VAL A 230 -11.65 22.96 -8.71
C VAL A 230 -10.43 23.46 -7.96
N GLN A 231 -10.62 24.31 -6.98
CA GLN A 231 -9.56 24.87 -6.12
C GLN A 231 -9.78 24.42 -4.69
N VAL A 232 -8.70 23.99 -4.05
CA VAL A 232 -8.67 23.58 -2.64
C VAL A 232 -7.50 24.27 -1.97
N THR A 233 -7.74 24.91 -0.85
CA THR A 233 -6.69 25.51 -0.03
C THR A 233 -6.23 24.53 1.03
N VAL A 234 -4.93 24.31 1.13
CA VAL A 234 -4.30 23.39 2.08
C VAL A 234 -3.28 24.15 2.91
N THR A 235 -3.32 23.94 4.21
CA THR A 235 -2.39 24.55 5.17
C THR A 235 -1.67 23.46 5.95
N ASN A 236 -0.35 23.56 6.05
CA ASN A 236 0.41 22.76 7.01
C ASN A 236 0.19 23.36 8.41
N SER A 237 -0.69 22.73 9.19
CA SER A 237 -1.08 23.17 10.52
C SER A 237 -0.27 22.51 11.66
N GLY A 238 0.68 21.65 11.31
CA GLY A 238 1.55 20.98 12.28
C GLY A 238 2.89 21.68 12.48
N ASP A 239 3.83 20.95 13.09
CA ASP A 239 5.09 21.52 13.58
C ASP A 239 6.31 21.24 12.70
N HIS A 240 6.18 20.45 11.65
CA HIS A 240 7.25 20.07 10.74
C HIS A 240 6.90 20.43 9.30
N ASP A 241 7.89 20.72 8.50
CA ASP A 241 7.74 20.80 7.04
C ASP A 241 7.37 19.41 6.51
N GLY A 242 6.60 19.36 5.44
CA GLY A 242 6.21 18.08 4.88
C GLY A 242 5.49 18.15 3.55
N ASP A 243 5.42 17.00 2.92
CA ASP A 243 4.66 16.85 1.69
C ASP A 243 3.26 16.33 1.99
N GLU A 244 2.27 16.90 1.31
CA GLU A 244 0.89 16.38 1.30
C GLU A 244 0.52 15.86 -0.08
N VAL A 245 -0.19 14.74 -0.11
CA VAL A 245 -0.83 14.24 -1.33
C VAL A 245 -2.30 14.62 -1.29
N VAL A 246 -2.60 15.77 -1.84
CA VAL A 246 -3.98 16.29 -1.97
C VAL A 246 -4.74 15.45 -2.96
N GLN A 247 -5.78 14.75 -2.50
CA GLN A 247 -6.59 13.84 -3.29
C GLN A 247 -7.98 14.47 -3.52
N LEU A 248 -8.44 14.46 -4.77
CA LEU A 248 -9.78 14.93 -5.15
C LEU A 248 -10.63 13.74 -5.58
N TYR A 249 -11.73 13.55 -4.91
CA TYR A 249 -12.70 12.49 -5.19
C TYR A 249 -14.03 13.06 -5.67
N LEU A 250 -14.69 12.27 -6.51
CA LEU A 250 -16.03 12.57 -7.05
C LEU A 250 -17.00 11.45 -6.67
N LYS A 251 -18.18 11.82 -6.23
CA LYS A 251 -19.33 10.94 -6.03
C LYS A 251 -20.48 11.40 -6.89
N ASP A 252 -21.07 10.50 -7.63
CA ASP A 252 -22.37 10.68 -8.26
C ASP A 252 -23.47 10.35 -7.24
N GLU A 253 -24.35 11.29 -6.93
CA GLU A 253 -25.34 11.09 -5.86
C GLU A 253 -26.50 10.19 -6.29
N VAL A 254 -26.87 10.25 -7.56
CA VAL A 254 -27.97 9.45 -8.14
C VAL A 254 -27.65 9.17 -9.61
N ALA A 255 -27.40 7.93 -9.92
CA ALA A 255 -27.09 7.47 -11.28
C ALA A 255 -28.11 6.42 -11.75
N SER A 256 -28.29 6.29 -13.06
CA SER A 256 -29.16 5.28 -13.67
C SER A 256 -28.61 3.87 -13.60
N THR A 257 -27.28 3.72 -13.43
CA THR A 257 -26.60 2.43 -13.28
C THR A 257 -25.70 2.41 -12.04
N THR A 258 -25.18 1.23 -11.69
CA THR A 258 -24.25 1.10 -10.56
C THR A 258 -23.00 1.95 -10.75
N ARG A 259 -22.72 2.79 -9.77
CA ARG A 259 -21.57 3.70 -9.74
C ARG A 259 -20.65 3.39 -8.56
N PRO A 260 -19.35 3.77 -8.65
CA PRO A 260 -18.49 3.78 -7.49
C PRO A 260 -19.07 4.64 -6.35
N GLN A 261 -18.89 4.22 -5.10
CA GLN A 261 -19.21 5.04 -3.92
C GLN A 261 -18.49 6.39 -3.97
N VAL A 262 -17.22 6.36 -4.38
CA VAL A 262 -16.39 7.52 -4.71
C VAL A 262 -15.36 7.12 -5.77
N GLN A 263 -14.92 8.07 -6.56
CA GLN A 263 -13.87 7.88 -7.56
C GLN A 263 -12.80 8.95 -7.40
N LEU A 264 -11.52 8.54 -7.29
CA LEU A 264 -10.40 9.47 -7.36
C LEU A 264 -10.35 10.07 -8.78
N VAL A 265 -10.48 11.39 -8.87
CA VAL A 265 -10.49 12.12 -10.15
C VAL A 265 -9.28 13.03 -10.32
N GLY A 266 -8.45 13.17 -9.29
CA GLY A 266 -7.20 13.89 -9.35
C GLY A 266 -6.41 13.79 -8.05
N PHE A 267 -5.09 13.92 -8.14
CA PHE A 267 -4.24 14.10 -6.97
C PHE A 267 -3.04 14.98 -7.32
N LYS A 268 -2.49 15.65 -6.32
CA LYS A 268 -1.25 16.43 -6.43
C LYS A 268 -0.44 16.30 -5.16
N ARG A 269 0.84 16.04 -5.29
CA ARG A 269 1.80 16.14 -4.20
C ARG A 269 2.34 17.56 -4.14
N ILE A 270 2.28 18.17 -2.97
CA ILE A 270 2.77 19.52 -2.69
C ILE A 270 3.68 19.48 -1.46
N HIS A 271 4.69 20.35 -1.44
CA HIS A 271 5.51 20.58 -0.26
C HIS A 271 5.03 21.85 0.45
N LEU A 272 4.87 21.78 1.76
CA LEU A 272 4.47 22.93 2.58
C LEU A 272 5.41 23.06 3.79
N GLN A 273 5.97 24.22 3.98
CA GLN A 273 6.66 24.58 5.21
C GLN A 273 5.66 24.66 6.36
N LYS A 274 6.14 24.56 7.60
CA LYS A 274 5.31 24.78 8.79
C LYS A 274 4.56 26.10 8.69
N GLY A 275 3.23 26.07 8.83
CA GLY A 275 2.33 27.22 8.75
C GLY A 275 2.07 27.73 7.32
N GLU A 276 2.68 27.14 6.30
CA GLU A 276 2.46 27.54 4.91
C GLU A 276 1.09 27.08 4.40
N THR A 277 0.50 27.95 3.58
CA THR A 277 -0.80 27.70 2.92
C THR A 277 -0.64 27.80 1.42
N GLN A 278 -1.18 26.83 0.69
CA GLN A 278 -1.16 26.81 -0.78
C GLN A 278 -2.55 26.46 -1.34
N THR A 279 -2.91 27.07 -2.46
CA THR A 279 -4.09 26.67 -3.24
C THR A 279 -3.70 25.67 -4.31
N VAL A 280 -4.34 24.52 -4.29
CA VAL A 280 -4.17 23.43 -5.26
C VAL A 280 -5.32 23.46 -6.25
N GLU A 281 -4.99 23.41 -7.54
CA GLU A 281 -5.97 23.47 -8.62
C GLU A 281 -6.08 22.13 -9.33
N PHE A 282 -7.30 21.70 -9.62
CA PHE A 282 -7.63 20.54 -10.47
C PHE A 282 -8.51 21.00 -11.62
N ARG A 283 -8.35 20.33 -12.75
CA ARG A 283 -9.12 20.57 -13.96
C ARG A 283 -9.86 19.30 -14.32
N LEU A 284 -11.17 19.32 -14.19
CA LEU A 284 -12.03 18.18 -14.48
C LEU A 284 -12.79 18.43 -15.79
N ASP A 285 -12.72 17.48 -16.68
CA ASP A 285 -13.52 17.45 -17.90
C ASP A 285 -14.76 16.55 -17.75
N ALA A 286 -15.54 16.44 -18.78
CA ALA A 286 -16.77 15.66 -18.76
C ALA A 286 -16.50 14.15 -18.55
N ARG A 287 -15.30 13.65 -18.90
CA ARG A 287 -14.97 12.22 -18.80
C ARG A 287 -14.92 11.76 -17.34
N GLN A 288 -14.43 12.59 -16.40
CA GLN A 288 -14.42 12.23 -14.97
C GLN A 288 -15.85 12.09 -14.40
N PHE A 289 -16.84 12.79 -14.99
CA PHE A 289 -18.25 12.73 -14.58
C PHE A 289 -19.04 11.66 -15.31
N SER A 290 -18.48 11.07 -16.36
CA SER A 290 -19.18 10.14 -17.23
C SER A 290 -19.32 8.75 -16.65
N MET A 291 -20.25 8.01 -17.19
CA MET A 291 -20.49 6.59 -16.93
C MET A 291 -20.87 5.88 -18.21
N ILE A 292 -20.78 4.56 -18.22
CA ILE A 292 -21.35 3.73 -19.27
C ILE A 292 -22.78 3.37 -18.87
N ASN A 293 -23.76 3.75 -19.69
CA ASN A 293 -25.15 3.44 -19.48
C ASN A 293 -25.54 2.04 -20.01
N ASP A 294 -26.78 1.63 -19.82
CA ASP A 294 -27.30 0.32 -20.29
C ASP A 294 -27.32 0.17 -21.84
N GLN A 295 -27.10 1.24 -22.58
CA GLN A 295 -26.93 1.25 -24.01
C GLN A 295 -25.47 1.25 -24.45
N GLU A 296 -24.54 0.96 -23.52
CA GLU A 296 -23.09 0.94 -23.75
C GLU A 296 -22.51 2.28 -24.24
N GLN A 297 -23.18 3.39 -23.92
CA GLN A 297 -22.74 4.74 -24.28
C GLN A 297 -22.04 5.40 -23.09
N LEU A 298 -20.93 6.09 -23.34
CA LEU A 298 -20.28 6.94 -22.35
C LEU A 298 -21.06 8.27 -22.25
N VAL A 299 -21.69 8.52 -21.09
CA VAL A 299 -22.56 9.68 -20.90
C VAL A 299 -22.33 10.36 -19.56
N VAL A 300 -22.54 11.67 -19.52
CA VAL A 300 -22.70 12.42 -18.26
C VAL A 300 -24.19 12.66 -18.06
N GLU A 301 -24.73 12.15 -16.96
CA GLU A 301 -26.14 12.40 -16.60
C GLU A 301 -26.29 13.71 -15.85
N PRO A 302 -27.40 14.43 -16.03
CA PRO A 302 -27.73 15.57 -15.18
C PRO A 302 -28.08 15.08 -13.78
N GLY A 303 -27.50 15.74 -12.78
CA GLY A 303 -27.66 15.32 -11.39
C GLY A 303 -26.78 16.11 -10.45
N TRP A 304 -26.82 15.71 -9.18
CA TRP A 304 -25.92 16.23 -8.18
C TRP A 304 -24.71 15.31 -8.04
N PHE A 305 -23.57 15.94 -8.00
CA PHE A 305 -22.28 15.32 -7.69
C PHE A 305 -21.70 15.95 -6.43
N THR A 306 -20.99 15.17 -5.63
CA THR A 306 -20.20 15.68 -4.49
C THR A 306 -18.74 15.50 -4.77
N LEU A 307 -18.01 16.61 -4.67
CA LEU A 307 -16.54 16.64 -4.67
C LEU A 307 -16.05 16.57 -3.24
N TYR A 308 -15.04 15.76 -2.99
CA TYR A 308 -14.31 15.69 -1.70
C TYR A 308 -12.85 15.95 -1.94
N ALA A 309 -12.20 16.73 -1.08
CA ALA A 309 -10.77 16.91 -1.10
C ALA A 309 -10.17 16.66 0.29
N GLY A 310 -9.04 15.97 0.34
CA GLY A 310 -8.38 15.61 1.58
C GLY A 310 -7.12 14.79 1.35
N GLY A 311 -6.46 14.35 2.41
CA GLY A 311 -5.27 13.50 2.39
C GLY A 311 -5.55 12.01 2.19
N GLY A 312 -6.80 11.60 1.97
CA GLY A 312 -7.20 10.21 1.77
C GLY A 312 -8.65 10.05 1.32
N GLN A 313 -9.12 8.82 1.21
CA GLN A 313 -10.48 8.48 0.80
C GLN A 313 -11.52 9.08 1.78
N PRO A 314 -12.54 9.82 1.31
CA PRO A 314 -13.54 10.45 2.16
C PRO A 314 -14.39 9.42 2.92
N ASN A 315 -14.93 9.83 4.08
CA ASN A 315 -15.85 9.04 4.92
C ASN A 315 -15.27 7.71 5.45
N LYS A 316 -13.95 7.54 5.46
CA LYS A 316 -13.25 6.41 6.07
C LYS A 316 -12.39 6.91 7.25
N LYS A 317 -12.02 6.05 8.12
CA LYS A 317 -11.46 6.23 9.50
C LYS A 317 -10.36 7.29 9.71
N GLN A 318 -9.96 8.04 8.69
CA GLN A 318 -8.80 8.93 8.75
C GLN A 318 -8.89 10.24 7.98
N THR A 319 -10.03 10.61 7.50
CA THR A 319 -10.17 11.94 6.92
C THR A 319 -10.63 12.93 7.99
N GLU A 320 -9.80 13.11 9.03
CA GLU A 320 -10.04 14.16 10.04
C GLU A 320 -10.04 15.55 9.42
N SER A 321 -9.40 15.73 8.27
CA SER A 321 -9.44 16.97 7.49
C SER A 321 -9.81 16.71 6.05
N SER A 322 -11.07 16.49 5.77
CA SER A 322 -11.59 16.52 4.40
C SER A 322 -12.68 17.56 4.27
N VAL A 323 -12.75 18.19 3.11
CA VAL A 323 -13.78 19.16 2.76
C VAL A 323 -14.59 18.66 1.59
N SER A 324 -15.85 19.11 1.48
CA SER A 324 -16.71 18.73 0.38
C SER A 324 -17.46 19.90 -0.21
N ALA A 325 -17.83 19.78 -1.48
CA ALA A 325 -18.72 20.71 -2.17
C ALA A 325 -19.62 19.96 -3.14
N ARG A 326 -20.87 20.40 -3.26
CA ARG A 326 -21.81 19.84 -4.23
C ARG A 326 -21.74 20.61 -5.54
N TYR A 327 -21.78 19.88 -6.64
CA TYR A 327 -21.82 20.43 -7.98
C TYR A 327 -23.02 19.86 -8.75
N LYS A 328 -23.79 20.70 -9.42
CA LYS A 328 -24.97 20.28 -10.18
C LYS A 328 -24.70 20.31 -11.68
N VAL A 329 -24.76 19.16 -12.32
CA VAL A 329 -24.83 19.05 -13.77
C VAL A 329 -26.29 19.27 -14.21
N THR A 330 -26.51 20.17 -15.14
CA THR A 330 -27.87 20.53 -15.62
C THR A 330 -27.99 20.29 -17.12
N GLY A 331 -29.18 20.03 -17.59
CA GLY A 331 -29.49 19.81 -19.01
C GLY A 331 -29.96 18.40 -19.31
N LYS A 332 -29.71 17.93 -20.52
CA LYS A 332 -29.97 16.56 -20.97
C LYS A 332 -28.72 15.70 -20.76
N PRO A 333 -28.86 14.36 -20.72
CA PRO A 333 -27.69 13.48 -20.78
C PRO A 333 -26.77 13.86 -21.93
N MET A 334 -25.45 13.93 -21.65
CA MET A 334 -24.44 14.40 -22.58
C MET A 334 -23.55 13.22 -22.99
N PRO A 335 -23.67 12.72 -24.24
CA PRO A 335 -22.74 11.70 -24.75
C PRO A 335 -21.32 12.25 -24.84
N ILE A 336 -20.38 11.41 -24.47
CA ILE A 336 -18.93 11.70 -24.52
C ILE A 336 -18.29 10.75 -25.53
N ALA A 337 -17.43 11.26 -26.38
CA ALA A 337 -16.66 10.42 -27.29
C ALA A 337 -15.63 9.57 -26.51
N PHE A 338 -15.45 8.33 -26.93
CA PHE A 338 -14.43 7.43 -26.39
C PHE A 338 -13.00 7.92 -26.69
#